data_51e54a3b1e153e0430ce664d2920dbdd
#
_entry.id   51e54a3b1e153e0430ce664d2920dbdd
#
_cell.length_a   1.000
_cell.length_b   1.000
_cell.length_c   1.000
_cell.angle_alpha   90.00
_cell.angle_beta   90.00
_cell.angle_gamma   90.00
#
_symmetry.space_group_name_H-M   'P 1'
#
loop_
_entity.id
_entity.type
_entity.pdbx_description
1 polymer ?
#
loop_
_entity_poly.entity_id
_entity_poly.type
_entity_poly.pdbx_seq_one_letter_code
_entity_poly.pdbx_strand_id
1 'polypeptide(L)'
;SILQKYHPTPDFQQAFKHEKSGNFVMKYASGQALVTLPFFIVGHMWASNSTIYPADGFSFPYHFSVGVGLFLLSLLGMFYLRKVLLVYFKDRTVAALLIIYVIGTNYINYAAVDQAMTHNTLFTIYALLLWMTIRFYIAYESRYAIAIGILTGLATLIRPTEIISILIPIFWGINSISGLKTRIDVIKKQFSKFVLAGIFFGLVAMIQPIYWKIVANEWLGYSYGD
;
A
#
# COMPACT_ATOMS: atom_id res chain seq x y z
N SER A 1 -32.04 -3.47 -2.97
CA SER A 1 -30.64 -3.07 -3.27
C SER A 1 -29.85 -2.96 -1.99
N ILE A 2 -28.51 -3.00 -2.07
CA ILE A 2 -27.61 -2.83 -0.93
C ILE A 2 -27.87 -1.49 -0.24
N LEU A 3 -28.11 -0.42 -1.00
CA LEU A 3 -28.43 0.91 -0.50
C LEU A 3 -29.74 0.94 0.33
N GLN A 4 -30.74 0.14 -0.03
CA GLN A 4 -31.99 0.03 0.75
C GLN A 4 -31.78 -0.73 2.06
N LYS A 5 -30.89 -1.73 2.06
CA LYS A 5 -30.63 -2.56 3.24
C LYS A 5 -29.80 -1.84 4.31
N TYR A 6 -28.79 -1.04 3.90
CA TYR A 6 -27.81 -0.45 4.82
C TYR A 6 -27.98 1.05 5.05
N HIS A 7 -28.94 1.72 4.38
CA HIS A 7 -29.27 3.14 4.54
C HIS A 7 -28.04 4.05 4.74
N PRO A 8 -27.07 4.06 3.80
CA PRO A 8 -25.87 4.89 3.95
C PRO A 8 -26.28 6.36 4.08
N THR A 9 -25.66 7.08 5.00
CA THR A 9 -25.94 8.52 5.16
C THR A 9 -25.58 9.27 3.88
N PRO A 10 -26.34 10.33 3.50
CA PRO A 10 -26.07 11.12 2.29
C PRO A 10 -24.63 11.66 2.21
N ASP A 11 -24.02 11.92 3.36
CA ASP A 11 -22.65 12.47 3.45
C ASP A 11 -21.55 11.42 3.25
N PHE A 12 -21.89 10.12 3.18
CA PHE A 12 -20.94 9.03 3.02
C PHE A 12 -20.84 8.54 1.57
N GLN A 13 -20.68 9.48 0.63
CA GLN A 13 -20.53 9.13 -0.77
C GLN A 13 -19.09 8.68 -1.05
N GLN A 14 -18.93 7.39 -1.35
CA GLN A 14 -17.65 6.78 -1.74
C GLN A 14 -17.53 6.60 -3.25
N ALA A 15 -18.57 6.88 -4.00
CA ALA A 15 -18.62 6.83 -5.46
C ALA A 15 -19.44 8.00 -6.00
N PHE A 16 -18.95 8.61 -7.08
CA PHE A 16 -19.62 9.72 -7.76
C PHE A 16 -20.06 9.31 -9.15
N LYS A 17 -21.22 9.79 -9.58
CA LYS A 17 -21.67 9.59 -10.95
C LYS A 17 -20.85 10.47 -11.88
N HIS A 18 -20.13 9.84 -12.79
CA HIS A 18 -19.34 10.54 -13.80
C HIS A 18 -20.27 11.00 -14.94
N GLU A 19 -20.39 12.31 -15.17
CA GLU A 19 -21.39 12.89 -16.06
C GLU A 19 -21.28 12.37 -17.52
N LYS A 20 -20.05 12.28 -18.06
CA LYS A 20 -19.83 11.87 -19.45
C LYS A 20 -20.08 10.38 -19.70
N SER A 21 -19.70 9.49 -18.77
CA SER A 21 -19.89 8.04 -18.95
C SER A 21 -21.18 7.52 -18.34
N GLY A 22 -21.80 8.26 -17.43
CA GLY A 22 -22.97 7.83 -16.66
C GLY A 22 -22.69 6.77 -15.58
N ASN A 23 -21.45 6.30 -15.48
CA ASN A 23 -21.03 5.29 -14.53
C ASN A 23 -20.66 5.91 -13.16
N PHE A 24 -20.66 5.08 -12.11
CA PHE A 24 -20.14 5.49 -10.80
C PHE A 24 -18.63 5.25 -10.73
N VAL A 25 -17.87 6.31 -10.42
CA VAL A 25 -16.42 6.26 -10.20
C VAL A 25 -16.15 6.29 -8.71
N MET A 26 -15.32 5.37 -8.23
CA MET A 26 -14.92 5.33 -6.82
C MET A 26 -14.05 6.52 -6.47
N LYS A 27 -14.32 7.14 -5.30
CA LYS A 27 -13.56 8.28 -4.77
C LYS A 27 -12.10 7.95 -4.52
N TYR A 28 -11.84 6.76 -3.96
CA TYR A 28 -10.50 6.34 -3.59
C TYR A 28 -9.87 5.46 -4.67
N ALA A 29 -8.56 5.56 -4.78
CA ALA A 29 -7.78 4.71 -5.66
C ALA A 29 -7.85 3.23 -5.23
N SER A 30 -7.70 2.33 -6.20
CA SER A 30 -7.96 0.89 -6.06
C SER A 30 -6.94 0.12 -5.20
N GLY A 31 -5.81 0.73 -4.86
CA GLY A 31 -4.70 0.03 -4.18
C GLY A 31 -5.07 -0.53 -2.82
N GLN A 32 -5.83 0.21 -2.00
CA GLN A 32 -6.29 -0.31 -0.70
C GLN A 32 -7.22 -1.51 -0.88
N ALA A 33 -8.12 -1.46 -1.86
CA ALA A 33 -9.01 -2.58 -2.17
C ALA A 33 -8.24 -3.84 -2.57
N LEU A 34 -7.17 -3.70 -3.36
CA LEU A 34 -6.30 -4.83 -3.75
C LEU A 34 -5.57 -5.44 -2.56
N VAL A 35 -5.10 -4.62 -1.62
CA VAL A 35 -4.43 -5.13 -0.40
C VAL A 35 -5.41 -5.85 0.51
N THR A 36 -6.65 -5.37 0.61
CA THR A 36 -7.68 -5.99 1.45
C THR A 36 -8.32 -7.22 0.80
N LEU A 37 -8.24 -7.35 -0.53
CA LEU A 37 -8.92 -8.40 -1.30
C LEU A 37 -8.65 -9.83 -0.79
N PRO A 38 -7.42 -10.25 -0.47
CA PRO A 38 -7.17 -11.60 0.05
C PRO A 38 -7.96 -11.90 1.33
N PHE A 39 -8.02 -10.92 2.23
CA PHE A 39 -8.76 -11.05 3.50
C PHE A 39 -10.26 -11.04 3.29
N PHE A 40 -10.74 -10.22 2.34
CA PHE A 40 -12.14 -10.20 1.92
C PHE A 40 -12.56 -11.56 1.35
N ILE A 41 -11.73 -12.19 0.51
CA ILE A 41 -11.99 -13.53 -0.05
C ILE A 41 -12.13 -14.56 1.07
N VAL A 42 -11.26 -14.53 2.09
CA VAL A 42 -11.36 -15.41 3.27
C VAL A 42 -12.71 -15.19 3.97
N GLY A 43 -13.12 -13.94 4.19
CA GLY A 43 -14.42 -13.59 4.76
C GLY A 43 -15.59 -14.09 3.90
N HIS A 44 -15.46 -13.98 2.57
CA HIS A 44 -16.46 -14.48 1.63
C HIS A 44 -16.62 -16.00 1.67
N MET A 45 -15.50 -16.71 1.69
CA MET A 45 -15.50 -18.17 1.84
C MET A 45 -16.15 -18.60 3.15
N TRP A 46 -15.88 -17.90 4.25
CA TRP A 46 -16.54 -18.16 5.53
C TRP A 46 -18.04 -17.89 5.45
N ALA A 47 -18.47 -16.73 4.97
CA ALA A 47 -19.88 -16.36 4.86
C ALA A 47 -20.66 -17.32 3.94
N SER A 48 -20.07 -17.70 2.79
CA SER A 48 -20.70 -18.60 1.81
C SER A 48 -20.93 -20.02 2.34
N ASN A 49 -20.15 -20.46 3.35
CA ASN A 49 -20.34 -21.74 4.03
C ASN A 49 -21.10 -21.63 5.35
N SER A 50 -21.61 -20.44 5.69
CA SER A 50 -22.34 -20.21 6.94
C SER A 50 -23.84 -20.19 6.69
N THR A 51 -24.61 -20.81 7.60
CA THR A 51 -26.08 -20.70 7.64
C THR A 51 -26.54 -19.45 8.41
N ILE A 52 -25.64 -18.78 9.14
CA ILE A 52 -25.95 -17.64 10.02
C ILE A 52 -25.66 -16.31 9.31
N TYR A 53 -24.53 -16.24 8.57
CA TYR A 53 -24.04 -15.00 7.98
C TYR A 53 -24.29 -14.98 6.48
N PRO A 54 -24.97 -13.95 5.95
CA PRO A 54 -25.20 -13.83 4.51
C PRO A 54 -23.88 -13.49 3.77
N ALA A 55 -23.71 -14.08 2.58
CA ALA A 55 -22.55 -13.81 1.71
C ALA A 55 -22.79 -12.52 0.88
N ASP A 56 -22.98 -11.39 1.55
CA ASP A 56 -23.39 -10.10 0.97
C ASP A 56 -22.25 -9.05 0.92
N GLY A 57 -21.06 -9.40 1.37
CA GLY A 57 -19.91 -8.50 1.43
C GLY A 57 -19.84 -7.62 2.69
N PHE A 58 -20.87 -7.65 3.55
CA PHE A 58 -21.02 -6.72 4.69
C PHE A 58 -21.26 -7.42 6.04
N SER A 59 -21.45 -8.75 6.05
CA SER A 59 -21.70 -9.50 7.27
C SER A 59 -20.42 -9.66 8.09
N PHE A 60 -20.55 -10.08 9.35
CA PHE A 60 -19.45 -10.20 10.32
C PHE A 60 -18.18 -10.91 9.79
N PRO A 61 -18.24 -12.04 9.04
CA PRO A 61 -17.07 -12.69 8.50
C PRO A 61 -16.16 -11.77 7.68
N TYR A 62 -16.73 -10.85 6.89
CA TYR A 62 -15.94 -9.91 6.07
C TYR A 62 -15.21 -8.89 6.95
N HIS A 63 -15.93 -8.25 7.88
CA HIS A 63 -15.33 -7.28 8.78
C HIS A 63 -14.23 -7.91 9.64
N PHE A 64 -14.49 -9.09 10.20
CA PHE A 64 -13.53 -9.81 11.01
C PHE A 64 -12.27 -10.21 10.22
N SER A 65 -12.44 -10.83 9.05
CA SER A 65 -11.31 -11.30 8.24
C SER A 65 -10.47 -10.15 7.72
N VAL A 66 -11.09 -9.05 7.27
CA VAL A 66 -10.37 -7.85 6.82
C VAL A 66 -9.65 -7.19 8.02
N GLY A 67 -10.32 -7.04 9.15
CA GLY A 67 -9.72 -6.45 10.35
C GLY A 67 -8.50 -7.24 10.85
N VAL A 68 -8.66 -8.55 11.04
CA VAL A 68 -7.55 -9.42 11.45
C VAL A 68 -6.42 -9.40 10.41
N GLY A 69 -6.75 -9.45 9.12
CA GLY A 69 -5.76 -9.42 8.05
C GLY A 69 -4.94 -8.14 8.02
N LEU A 70 -5.58 -6.97 8.17
CA LEU A 70 -4.91 -5.68 8.23
C LEU A 70 -4.10 -5.51 9.53
N PHE A 71 -4.58 -6.06 10.65
CA PHE A 71 -3.79 -6.11 11.87
C PHE A 71 -2.51 -6.94 11.71
N LEU A 72 -2.60 -8.13 11.13
CA LEU A 72 -1.43 -8.96 10.81
C LEU A 72 -0.47 -8.26 9.83
N LEU A 73 -1.01 -7.52 8.86
CA LEU A 73 -0.22 -6.71 7.96
C LEU A 73 0.56 -5.62 8.71
N SER A 74 -0.04 -4.98 9.71
CA SER A 74 0.65 -3.98 10.55
C SER A 74 1.78 -4.59 11.38
N LEU A 75 1.58 -5.79 11.92
CA LEU A 75 2.64 -6.54 12.62
C LEU A 75 3.80 -6.90 11.70
N LEU A 76 3.50 -7.26 10.44
CA LEU A 76 4.52 -7.47 9.41
C LEU A 76 5.33 -6.18 9.18
N GLY A 77 4.67 -5.03 9.12
CA GLY A 77 5.33 -3.72 9.03
C GLY A 77 6.28 -3.47 10.20
N MET A 78 5.82 -3.72 11.44
CA MET A 78 6.65 -3.61 12.65
C MET A 78 7.86 -4.55 12.62
N PHE A 79 7.68 -5.78 12.14
CA PHE A 79 8.77 -6.73 11.99
C PHE A 79 9.85 -6.22 11.01
N TYR A 80 9.44 -5.68 9.87
CA TYR A 80 10.38 -5.12 8.89
C TYR A 80 11.00 -3.80 9.36
N LEU A 81 10.24 -2.94 10.07
CA LEU A 81 10.80 -1.75 10.71
C LEU A 81 11.90 -2.14 11.71
N ARG A 82 11.66 -3.16 12.55
CA ARG A 82 12.69 -3.69 13.44
C ARG A 82 13.96 -4.11 12.68
N LYS A 83 13.80 -4.85 11.57
CA LYS A 83 14.95 -5.25 10.72
C LYS A 83 15.73 -4.05 10.17
N VAL A 84 15.04 -3.01 9.72
CA VAL A 84 15.67 -1.77 9.23
C VAL A 84 16.44 -1.09 10.36
N LEU A 85 15.84 -0.93 11.53
CA LEU A 85 16.46 -0.25 12.66
C LEU A 85 17.69 -1.00 13.19
N LEU A 86 17.67 -2.34 13.17
CA LEU A 86 18.80 -3.18 13.60
C LEU A 86 20.05 -3.02 12.72
N VAL A 87 19.93 -2.45 11.50
CA VAL A 87 21.09 -2.12 10.66
C VAL A 87 21.89 -0.97 11.26
N TYR A 88 21.23 -0.07 12.00
CA TYR A 88 21.82 1.19 12.49
C TYR A 88 21.98 1.25 14.00
N PHE A 89 21.17 0.49 14.76
CA PHE A 89 21.08 0.59 16.22
C PHE A 89 21.20 -0.77 16.91
N LYS A 90 21.63 -0.77 18.18
CA LYS A 90 21.67 -1.96 19.03
C LYS A 90 20.24 -2.41 19.40
N ASP A 91 20.07 -3.70 19.65
CA ASP A 91 18.76 -4.30 19.90
C ASP A 91 17.96 -3.62 21.04
N ARG A 92 18.62 -3.25 22.15
CA ARG A 92 17.97 -2.51 23.25
C ARG A 92 17.41 -1.16 22.81
N THR A 93 18.16 -0.41 21.99
CA THR A 93 17.70 0.87 21.43
C THR A 93 16.52 0.66 20.48
N VAL A 94 16.60 -0.38 19.64
CA VAL A 94 15.50 -0.74 18.74
C VAL A 94 14.24 -1.10 19.50
N ALA A 95 14.35 -1.90 20.55
CA ALA A 95 13.21 -2.24 21.42
C ALA A 95 12.54 -0.99 22.01
N ALA A 96 13.35 -0.07 22.56
CA ALA A 96 12.84 1.19 23.10
C ALA A 96 12.14 2.05 22.01
N LEU A 97 12.76 2.18 20.82
CA LEU A 97 12.18 2.92 19.71
C LEU A 97 10.84 2.33 19.24
N LEU A 98 10.73 1.00 19.16
CA LEU A 98 9.48 0.35 18.77
C LEU A 98 8.38 0.55 19.82
N ILE A 99 8.70 0.49 21.11
CA ILE A 99 7.76 0.78 22.21
C ILE A 99 7.27 2.24 22.09
N ILE A 100 8.20 3.20 21.94
CA ILE A 100 7.87 4.62 21.78
C ILE A 100 7.01 4.81 20.53
N TYR A 101 7.34 4.15 19.42
CA TYR A 101 6.56 4.24 18.20
C TYR A 101 5.12 3.76 18.40
N VAL A 102 4.93 2.61 19.04
CA VAL A 102 3.60 2.04 19.30
C VAL A 102 2.76 2.93 20.21
N ILE A 103 3.36 3.44 21.32
CA ILE A 103 2.62 4.20 22.35
C ILE A 103 2.56 5.69 22.00
N GLY A 104 3.61 6.25 21.41
CA GLY A 104 3.78 7.69 21.17
C GLY A 104 3.26 8.18 19.82
N THR A 105 2.69 7.30 18.99
CA THR A 105 2.13 7.67 17.68
C THR A 105 0.71 7.11 17.52
N ASN A 106 0.05 7.46 16.41
CA ASN A 106 -1.26 6.92 16.06
C ASN A 106 -1.22 5.46 15.59
N TYR A 107 -0.09 4.74 15.79
CA TYR A 107 0.05 3.37 15.30
C TYR A 107 -1.02 2.43 15.84
N ILE A 108 -1.29 2.44 17.14
CA ILE A 108 -2.33 1.58 17.74
C ILE A 108 -3.69 1.88 17.13
N ASN A 109 -4.02 3.17 16.94
CA ASN A 109 -5.30 3.55 16.34
C ASN A 109 -5.46 2.95 14.95
N TYR A 110 -4.47 3.14 14.07
CA TYR A 110 -4.55 2.63 12.69
C TYR A 110 -4.33 1.12 12.58
N ALA A 111 -3.65 0.47 13.53
CA ALA A 111 -3.44 -0.96 13.50
C ALA A 111 -4.63 -1.76 14.07
N ALA A 112 -5.34 -1.23 15.08
CA ALA A 112 -6.32 -1.99 15.85
C ALA A 112 -7.73 -1.38 15.87
N VAL A 113 -7.90 -0.09 15.60
CA VAL A 113 -9.20 0.60 15.64
C VAL A 113 -9.65 0.96 14.21
N ASP A 114 -8.93 1.87 13.53
CA ASP A 114 -9.25 2.34 12.18
C ASP A 114 -8.42 1.61 11.10
N GLN A 115 -8.43 0.29 11.13
CA GLN A 115 -7.55 -0.59 10.34
C GLN A 115 -7.69 -0.40 8.82
N ALA A 116 -8.89 -0.04 8.35
CA ALA A 116 -9.16 0.16 6.92
C ALA A 116 -8.51 1.43 6.34
N MET A 117 -8.00 2.31 7.19
CA MET A 117 -7.29 3.52 6.76
C MET A 117 -5.98 3.15 6.04
N THR A 118 -5.68 3.87 4.97
CA THR A 118 -4.48 3.65 4.13
C THR A 118 -3.16 3.82 4.89
N HIS A 119 -3.16 4.53 6.02
CA HIS A 119 -1.97 4.76 6.86
C HIS A 119 -1.31 3.46 7.34
N ASN A 120 -2.12 2.50 7.79
CA ASN A 120 -1.66 1.19 8.25
C ASN A 120 -0.96 0.41 7.11
N THR A 121 -1.59 0.36 5.95
CA THR A 121 -1.05 -0.33 4.77
C THR A 121 0.23 0.35 4.27
N LEU A 122 0.23 1.68 4.16
CA LEU A 122 1.39 2.45 3.72
C LEU A 122 2.57 2.31 4.68
N PHE A 123 2.33 2.32 6.00
CA PHE A 123 3.38 2.04 7.00
C PHE A 123 4.10 0.72 6.69
N THR A 124 3.34 -0.35 6.45
CA THR A 124 3.91 -1.66 6.13
C THR A 124 4.68 -1.64 4.81
N ILE A 125 4.12 -1.01 3.78
CA ILE A 125 4.78 -0.88 2.47
C ILE A 125 6.10 -0.12 2.61
N TYR A 126 6.13 0.99 3.36
CA TYR A 126 7.36 1.76 3.58
C TYR A 126 8.40 0.99 4.38
N ALA A 127 8.02 0.25 5.41
CA ALA A 127 8.94 -0.60 6.16
C ALA A 127 9.57 -1.69 5.27
N LEU A 128 8.75 -2.32 4.42
CA LEU A 128 9.22 -3.28 3.40
C LEU A 128 10.11 -2.61 2.36
N LEU A 129 9.72 -1.44 1.84
CA LEU A 129 10.49 -0.70 0.84
C LEU A 129 11.89 -0.34 1.36
N LEU A 130 11.99 0.17 2.58
CA LEU A 130 13.26 0.47 3.22
C LEU A 130 14.13 -0.80 3.34
N TRP A 131 13.55 -1.90 3.79
CA TRP A 131 14.27 -3.17 3.90
C TRP A 131 14.74 -3.69 2.54
N MET A 132 13.85 -3.70 1.52
CA MET A 132 14.22 -4.14 0.18
C MET A 132 15.28 -3.24 -0.46
N THR A 133 15.24 -1.92 -0.17
CA THR A 133 16.26 -0.96 -0.62
C THR A 133 17.62 -1.28 0.00
N ILE A 134 17.69 -1.51 1.31
CA ILE A 134 18.92 -1.93 1.99
C ILE A 134 19.48 -3.20 1.34
N ARG A 135 18.63 -4.21 1.16
CA ARG A 135 19.02 -5.50 0.56
C ARG A 135 19.48 -5.35 -0.89
N PHE A 136 18.84 -4.46 -1.66
CA PHE A 136 19.23 -4.17 -3.03
C PHE A 136 20.65 -3.61 -3.09
N TYR A 137 20.99 -2.64 -2.27
CA TYR A 137 22.32 -2.04 -2.27
C TYR A 137 23.43 -2.92 -1.68
N ILE A 138 23.07 -3.98 -0.96
CA ILE A 138 24.04 -5.00 -0.50
C ILE A 138 24.33 -6.01 -1.61
N ALA A 139 23.32 -6.50 -2.33
CA ALA A 139 23.45 -7.67 -3.19
C ALA A 139 23.24 -7.38 -4.69
N TYR A 140 22.60 -6.27 -5.06
CA TYR A 140 22.21 -5.92 -6.44
C TYR A 140 21.44 -7.01 -7.19
N GLU A 141 20.60 -7.79 -6.47
CA GLU A 141 19.83 -8.86 -7.06
C GLU A 141 18.51 -8.37 -7.65
N SER A 142 18.05 -9.02 -8.76
CA SER A 142 16.81 -8.70 -9.45
C SER A 142 15.58 -8.78 -8.56
N ARG A 143 15.51 -9.75 -7.63
CA ARG A 143 14.37 -9.92 -6.73
C ARG A 143 14.09 -8.68 -5.87
N TYR A 144 15.15 -7.98 -5.44
CA TYR A 144 14.98 -6.75 -4.67
C TYR A 144 14.55 -5.58 -5.54
N ALA A 145 15.06 -5.49 -6.78
CA ALA A 145 14.60 -4.49 -7.75
C ALA A 145 13.10 -4.67 -8.09
N ILE A 146 12.67 -5.91 -8.33
CA ILE A 146 11.25 -6.26 -8.55
C ILE A 146 10.41 -5.86 -7.35
N ALA A 147 10.83 -6.24 -6.14
CA ALA A 147 10.11 -5.90 -4.91
C ALA A 147 9.99 -4.38 -4.71
N ILE A 148 11.05 -3.60 -4.96
CA ILE A 148 11.03 -2.14 -4.93
C ILE A 148 10.00 -1.60 -5.92
N GLY A 149 10.00 -2.08 -7.18
CA GLY A 149 9.03 -1.67 -8.19
C GLY A 149 7.59 -1.96 -7.79
N ILE A 150 7.31 -3.18 -7.29
CA ILE A 150 5.97 -3.55 -6.82
C ILE A 150 5.54 -2.68 -5.62
N LEU A 151 6.41 -2.48 -4.62
CA LEU A 151 6.08 -1.73 -3.42
C LEU A 151 5.84 -0.24 -3.70
N THR A 152 6.68 0.39 -4.53
CA THR A 152 6.48 1.79 -4.94
C THR A 152 5.25 1.95 -5.83
N GLY A 153 5.00 1.00 -6.73
CA GLY A 153 3.80 0.96 -7.55
C GLY A 153 2.53 0.79 -6.68
N LEU A 154 2.56 -0.09 -5.69
CA LEU A 154 1.44 -0.32 -4.78
C LEU A 154 1.20 0.90 -3.88
N ALA A 155 2.25 1.54 -3.36
CA ALA A 155 2.11 2.79 -2.61
C ALA A 155 1.40 3.86 -3.47
N THR A 156 1.86 4.06 -4.70
CA THR A 156 1.25 5.01 -5.67
C THR A 156 -0.19 4.63 -6.00
N LEU A 157 -0.49 3.33 -6.11
CA LEU A 157 -1.84 2.83 -6.38
C LEU A 157 -2.79 3.04 -5.20
N ILE A 158 -2.29 3.04 -3.96
CA ILE A 158 -3.07 3.35 -2.74
C ILE A 158 -3.32 4.86 -2.66
N ARG A 159 -2.28 5.66 -2.88
CA ARG A 159 -2.34 7.14 -2.93
C ARG A 159 -1.44 7.63 -4.05
N PRO A 160 -1.96 8.33 -5.07
CA PRO A 160 -1.15 8.83 -6.19
C PRO A 160 0.03 9.71 -5.76
N THR A 161 -0.10 10.45 -4.65
CA THR A 161 0.97 11.27 -4.06
C THR A 161 2.18 10.46 -3.60
N GLU A 162 2.00 9.17 -3.29
CA GLU A 162 3.08 8.28 -2.84
C GLU A 162 4.04 7.87 -3.98
N ILE A 163 3.84 8.37 -5.20
CA ILE A 163 4.82 8.25 -6.30
C ILE A 163 6.19 8.79 -5.85
N ILE A 164 6.22 9.72 -4.91
CA ILE A 164 7.43 10.28 -4.31
C ILE A 164 8.29 9.19 -3.62
N SER A 165 7.70 8.05 -3.24
CA SER A 165 8.41 6.93 -2.61
C SER A 165 9.52 6.34 -3.49
N ILE A 166 9.46 6.56 -4.82
CA ILE A 166 10.50 6.17 -5.78
C ILE A 166 11.84 6.84 -5.44
N LEU A 167 11.82 8.03 -4.84
CA LEU A 167 13.02 8.76 -4.46
C LEU A 167 13.81 8.04 -3.36
N ILE A 168 13.16 7.22 -2.52
CA ILE A 168 13.82 6.47 -1.45
C ILE A 168 14.93 5.56 -2.00
N PRO A 169 14.67 4.60 -2.88
CA PRO A 169 15.73 3.76 -3.44
C PRO A 169 16.70 4.53 -4.35
N ILE A 170 16.26 5.57 -5.04
CA ILE A 170 17.16 6.35 -5.92
C ILE A 170 18.19 7.11 -5.11
N PHE A 171 17.79 7.79 -4.03
CA PHE A 171 18.64 8.64 -3.22
C PHE A 171 19.20 7.95 -1.97
N TRP A 172 19.02 6.64 -1.84
CA TRP A 172 19.45 5.88 -0.67
C TRP A 172 20.92 6.05 -0.38
N GLY A 173 21.28 6.51 0.85
CA GLY A 173 22.64 6.62 1.32
C GLY A 173 23.45 7.78 0.70
N ILE A 174 22.83 8.70 -0.04
CA ILE A 174 23.50 9.91 -0.54
C ILE A 174 23.55 10.94 0.60
N ASN A 175 24.77 11.26 1.04
CA ASN A 175 25.02 12.25 2.09
C ASN A 175 25.99 13.37 1.65
N SER A 176 26.43 13.36 0.39
CA SER A 176 27.38 14.34 -0.16
C SER A 176 27.29 14.41 -1.69
N ILE A 177 27.88 15.46 -2.28
CA ILE A 177 27.96 15.61 -3.75
C ILE A 177 28.77 14.46 -4.38
N SER A 178 29.84 14.00 -3.70
CA SER A 178 30.58 12.81 -4.15
C SER A 178 29.72 11.55 -4.11
N GLY A 179 28.88 11.40 -3.08
CA GLY A 179 27.89 10.31 -2.98
C GLY A 179 26.89 10.31 -4.15
N LEU A 180 26.49 11.49 -4.64
CA LEU A 180 25.62 11.60 -5.81
C LEU A 180 26.32 11.09 -7.09
N LYS A 181 27.59 11.45 -7.30
CA LYS A 181 28.38 10.91 -8.44
C LYS A 181 28.47 9.39 -8.39
N THR A 182 28.83 8.84 -7.23
CA THR A 182 28.87 7.40 -7.00
C THR A 182 27.51 6.75 -7.29
N ARG A 183 26.41 7.39 -6.92
CA ARG A 183 25.05 6.89 -7.20
C ARG A 183 24.75 6.82 -8.69
N ILE A 184 25.14 7.84 -9.46
CA ILE A 184 25.00 7.84 -10.92
C ILE A 184 25.76 6.67 -11.53
N ASP A 185 26.96 6.39 -11.06
CA ASP A 185 27.77 5.26 -11.55
C ASP A 185 27.14 3.91 -11.20
N VAL A 186 26.56 3.77 -10.01
CA VAL A 186 25.80 2.57 -9.61
C VAL A 186 24.57 2.40 -10.51
N ILE A 187 23.82 3.47 -10.78
CA ILE A 187 22.65 3.41 -11.68
C ILE A 187 23.09 2.96 -13.08
N LYS A 188 24.16 3.52 -13.63
CA LYS A 188 24.69 3.09 -14.93
C LYS A 188 25.12 1.62 -14.93
N LYS A 189 25.88 1.19 -13.91
CA LYS A 189 26.36 -0.19 -13.78
C LYS A 189 25.23 -1.20 -13.57
N GLN A 190 24.16 -0.84 -12.87
CA GLN A 190 23.03 -1.69 -12.55
C GLN A 190 21.76 -1.30 -13.34
N PHE A 191 21.92 -0.65 -14.51
CA PHE A 191 20.82 -0.06 -15.27
C PHE A 191 19.66 -1.02 -15.51
N SER A 192 19.97 -2.28 -15.87
CA SER A 192 18.96 -3.31 -16.07
C SER A 192 18.07 -3.57 -14.85
N LYS A 193 18.61 -3.42 -13.63
CA LYS A 193 17.87 -3.60 -12.39
C LYS A 193 16.93 -2.41 -12.11
N PHE A 194 17.39 -1.19 -12.42
CA PHE A 194 16.54 0.00 -12.31
C PHE A 194 15.41 -0.02 -13.35
N VAL A 195 15.70 -0.45 -14.58
CA VAL A 195 14.66 -0.67 -15.61
C VAL A 195 13.66 -1.72 -15.15
N LEU A 196 14.13 -2.83 -14.59
CA LEU A 196 13.28 -3.88 -14.06
C LEU A 196 12.36 -3.36 -12.95
N ALA A 197 12.88 -2.57 -12.00
CA ALA A 197 12.07 -1.92 -10.98
C ALA A 197 11.02 -0.98 -11.60
N GLY A 198 11.39 -0.18 -12.62
CA GLY A 198 10.48 0.68 -13.36
C GLY A 198 9.37 -0.07 -14.08
N ILE A 199 9.67 -1.22 -14.69
CA ILE A 199 8.67 -2.08 -15.34
C ILE A 199 7.64 -2.56 -14.31
N PHE A 200 8.09 -3.12 -13.18
CA PHE A 200 7.18 -3.62 -12.15
C PHE A 200 6.40 -2.49 -11.45
N PHE A 201 7.01 -1.33 -11.27
CA PHE A 201 6.29 -0.12 -10.85
C PHE A 201 5.16 0.21 -11.82
N GLY A 202 5.46 0.29 -13.13
CA GLY A 202 4.49 0.62 -14.17
C GLY A 202 3.34 -0.40 -14.24
N LEU A 203 3.65 -1.70 -14.18
CA LEU A 203 2.65 -2.76 -14.19
C LEU A 203 1.62 -2.62 -13.05
N VAL A 204 2.09 -2.26 -11.85
CA VAL A 204 1.19 -2.06 -10.70
C VAL A 204 0.48 -0.72 -10.78
N ALA A 205 1.18 0.38 -11.05
CA ALA A 205 0.60 1.71 -11.09
C ALA A 205 -0.44 1.89 -12.21
N MET A 206 -0.29 1.18 -13.33
CA MET A 206 -1.23 1.23 -14.46
C MET A 206 -2.61 0.67 -14.15
N ILE A 207 -2.80 -0.08 -13.08
CA ILE A 207 -4.12 -0.60 -12.68
C ILE A 207 -5.13 0.54 -12.49
N GLN A 208 -4.74 1.67 -11.90
CA GLN A 208 -5.63 2.81 -11.69
C GLN A 208 -6.02 3.53 -13.00
N PRO A 209 -5.10 3.91 -13.89
CA PRO A 209 -5.46 4.44 -15.22
C PRO A 209 -6.34 3.50 -16.03
N ILE A 210 -6.08 2.18 -15.99
CA ILE A 210 -6.93 1.19 -16.66
C ILE A 210 -8.34 1.19 -16.08
N TYR A 211 -8.48 1.23 -14.75
CA TYR A 211 -9.77 1.35 -14.09
C TYR A 211 -10.52 2.60 -14.56
N TRP A 212 -9.88 3.77 -14.56
CA TRP A 212 -10.51 5.01 -15.04
C TRP A 212 -10.89 4.92 -16.52
N LYS A 213 -10.04 4.31 -17.36
CA LYS A 213 -10.34 4.12 -18.78
C LYS A 213 -11.57 3.26 -18.98
N ILE A 214 -11.75 2.20 -18.21
CA ILE A 214 -12.90 1.30 -18.31
C ILE A 214 -14.18 1.97 -17.79
N VAL A 215 -14.11 2.66 -16.65
CA VAL A 215 -15.29 3.16 -15.93
C VAL A 215 -15.69 4.55 -16.41
N ALA A 216 -14.72 5.45 -16.60
CA ALA A 216 -14.96 6.85 -16.98
C ALA A 216 -14.67 7.16 -18.46
N ASN A 217 -14.09 6.21 -19.20
CA ASN A 217 -13.56 6.41 -20.56
C ASN A 217 -12.43 7.47 -20.64
N GLU A 218 -11.77 7.77 -19.53
CA GLU A 218 -10.66 8.72 -19.40
C GLU A 218 -9.44 8.03 -18.79
N TRP A 219 -8.21 8.41 -19.23
CA TRP A 219 -6.98 7.84 -18.67
C TRP A 219 -6.60 8.43 -17.31
N LEU A 220 -7.05 9.63 -17.04
CA LEU A 220 -6.86 10.34 -15.77
C LEU A 220 -8.22 10.83 -15.31
N GLY A 221 -8.70 10.36 -14.20
CA GLY A 221 -9.96 10.76 -13.59
C GLY A 221 -9.70 11.55 -12.31
N TYR A 222 -10.31 12.74 -12.19
CA TYR A 222 -10.41 13.41 -10.91
C TYR A 222 -11.55 12.78 -10.12
N SER A 223 -11.24 12.11 -9.02
CA SER A 223 -12.21 11.28 -8.28
C SER A 223 -12.77 11.96 -7.03
N TYR A 224 -12.45 13.23 -6.77
CA TYR A 224 -12.91 13.94 -5.57
C TYR A 224 -14.18 14.79 -5.79
N GLY A 225 -14.73 14.83 -7.00
CA GLY A 225 -15.89 15.66 -7.34
C GLY A 225 -15.55 17.16 -7.33
N ASP A 226 -16.18 17.93 -8.22
CA ASP A 226 -16.17 19.40 -8.16
C ASP A 226 -17.15 19.86 -7.09
#